data_67206726e260ff12e7fe9281852f627e
#
_entry.id   67206726e260ff12e7fe9281852f627e
#
_cell.length_a   1.000
_cell.length_b   1.000
_cell.length_c   1.000
_cell.angle_alpha   90.00
_cell.angle_beta   90.00
_cell.angle_gamma   90.00
#
_symmetry.space_group_name_H-M   'P 1'
#
loop_
_entity.id
_entity.type
_entity.pdbx_description
1 polymer ?
#
loop_
_entity_poly.entity_id
_entity_poly.type
_entity_poly.pdbx_seq_one_letter_code
_entity_poly.pdbx_strand_id
1 'polypeptide(L)'
;MVRICFERFLILALMARASNDEIEEAKKRWASSPHGPVLERILPPTFAAAQLPEPGTRGAKLVLGYCVQCHNLPNPAMHHAPKWPGVVERMVLRMEGKGNLGVLMSEMMAGVKAPSADETREIVGYLQRHAQTPLDPARYPELNRASGEAFRRACNQCHVLPDPKRHTATEWPRIVARMQENMEWMNRVVGSKPVPGEPTLRVEEINAFLARHARKP
;
A
#
# COMPACT_ATOMS: atom_id res chain seq x y z
N MET A 1 44.67 10.37 -4.68
CA MET A 1 43.27 10.74 -4.47
C MET A 1 42.25 9.70 -5.02
N VAL A 2 42.59 8.86 -6.00
CA VAL A 2 41.65 7.88 -6.60
C VAL A 2 41.36 6.65 -5.71
N ARG A 3 42.26 6.19 -4.87
CA ARG A 3 42.10 5.02 -4.00
C ARG A 3 41.05 5.19 -2.91
N ILE A 4 40.89 6.38 -2.33
CA ILE A 4 39.96 6.65 -1.22
C ILE A 4 38.47 6.63 -1.71
N CYS A 5 38.24 7.01 -2.96
CA CYS A 5 36.89 6.95 -3.53
C CYS A 5 36.42 5.51 -3.78
N PHE A 6 37.33 4.62 -4.17
CA PHE A 6 36.99 3.21 -4.51
C PHE A 6 36.65 2.40 -3.25
N GLU A 7 37.36 2.61 -2.15
CA GLU A 7 37.08 1.93 -0.88
C GLU A 7 35.74 2.37 -0.26
N ARG A 8 35.40 3.66 -0.35
CA ARG A 8 34.09 4.17 0.12
C ARG A 8 32.91 3.62 -0.70
N PHE A 9 33.11 3.45 -2.00
CA PHE A 9 32.08 2.84 -2.87
C PHE A 9 31.91 1.34 -2.58
N LEU A 10 32.98 0.64 -2.28
CA LEU A 10 32.95 -0.79 -1.94
C LEU A 10 32.29 -1.04 -0.60
N ILE A 11 32.56 -0.20 0.41
CA ILE A 11 31.96 -0.28 1.74
C ILE A 11 30.46 0.04 1.69
N LEU A 12 30.04 1.05 0.92
CA LEU A 12 28.62 1.35 0.72
C LEU A 12 27.86 0.24 -0.02
N ALA A 13 28.50 -0.39 -0.99
CA ALA A 13 27.93 -1.52 -1.73
C ALA A 13 27.83 -2.79 -0.87
N LEU A 14 28.78 -3.00 0.04
CA LEU A 14 28.75 -4.10 1.02
C LEU A 14 27.69 -3.88 2.11
N MET A 15 27.53 -2.66 2.60
CA MET A 15 26.48 -2.34 3.57
C MET A 15 25.07 -2.45 2.96
N ALA A 16 24.88 -2.06 1.69
CA ALA A 16 23.61 -2.25 0.99
C ALA A 16 23.29 -3.74 0.72
N ARG A 17 24.31 -4.57 0.48
CA ARG A 17 24.14 -6.02 0.34
C ARG A 17 23.79 -6.70 1.66
N ALA A 18 24.46 -6.38 2.75
CA ALA A 18 24.15 -6.90 4.07
C ALA A 18 22.71 -6.57 4.50
N SER A 19 22.23 -5.35 4.19
CA SER A 19 20.84 -4.96 4.44
C SER A 19 19.82 -5.77 3.65
N ASN A 20 20.09 -6.11 2.39
CA ASN A 20 19.19 -6.94 1.57
C ASN A 20 19.14 -8.38 2.06
N ASP A 21 20.27 -8.96 2.46
CA ASP A 21 20.33 -10.31 3.00
C ASP A 21 19.57 -10.44 4.33
N GLU A 22 19.66 -9.44 5.20
CA GLU A 22 18.90 -9.39 6.45
C GLU A 22 17.39 -9.27 6.22
N ILE A 23 16.97 -8.50 5.21
CA ILE A 23 15.56 -8.36 4.81
C ILE A 23 15.03 -9.69 4.25
N GLU A 24 15.77 -10.36 3.39
CA GLU A 24 15.38 -11.67 2.86
C GLU A 24 15.31 -12.75 3.96
N GLU A 25 16.21 -12.69 4.93
CA GLU A 25 16.17 -13.56 6.11
C GLU A 25 14.92 -13.30 6.97
N ALA A 26 14.55 -12.03 7.17
CA ALA A 26 13.31 -11.68 7.88
C ALA A 26 12.06 -12.21 7.16
N LYS A 27 12.01 -12.11 5.84
CA LYS A 27 10.93 -12.66 5.01
C LYS A 27 10.84 -14.20 5.14
N LYS A 28 11.97 -14.90 5.07
CA LYS A 28 12.00 -16.35 5.23
C LYS A 28 11.49 -16.81 6.60
N ARG A 29 11.92 -16.14 7.67
CA ARG A 29 11.45 -16.42 9.02
C ARG A 29 9.95 -16.21 9.14
N TRP A 30 9.44 -15.12 8.59
CA TRP A 30 8.01 -14.82 8.55
C TRP A 30 7.22 -15.90 7.80
N ALA A 31 7.68 -16.28 6.59
CA ALA A 31 7.04 -17.31 5.78
C ALA A 31 7.04 -18.70 6.43
N SER A 32 8.08 -19.02 7.20
CA SER A 32 8.20 -20.30 7.94
C SER A 32 7.53 -20.29 9.32
N SER A 33 6.96 -19.16 9.75
CA SER A 33 6.24 -19.06 11.01
C SER A 33 5.03 -19.99 11.04
N PRO A 34 4.74 -20.67 12.16
CA PRO A 34 3.52 -21.48 12.30
C PRO A 34 2.23 -20.65 12.14
N HIS A 35 2.33 -19.34 12.17
CA HIS A 35 1.23 -18.40 11.93
C HIS A 35 1.11 -17.96 10.47
N GLY A 36 2.05 -18.35 9.58
CA GLY A 36 2.05 -17.99 8.15
C GLY A 36 0.70 -18.20 7.46
N PRO A 37 0.07 -19.39 7.55
CA PRO A 37 -1.24 -19.63 6.93
C PRO A 37 -2.37 -18.75 7.47
N VAL A 38 -2.30 -18.33 8.73
CA VAL A 38 -3.28 -17.39 9.30
C VAL A 38 -3.01 -15.98 8.78
N LEU A 39 -1.74 -15.62 8.68
CA LEU A 39 -1.30 -14.28 8.23
C LEU A 39 -1.60 -14.05 6.76
N GLU A 40 -1.41 -15.05 5.89
CA GLU A 40 -1.81 -14.94 4.48
C GLU A 40 -3.30 -14.58 4.30
N ARG A 41 -4.13 -14.98 5.24
CA ARG A 41 -5.57 -14.68 5.23
C ARG A 41 -5.90 -13.28 5.69
N ILE A 42 -5.02 -12.63 6.44
CA ILE A 42 -5.21 -11.29 7.03
C ILE A 42 -4.27 -10.23 6.45
N LEU A 43 -3.39 -10.60 5.53
CA LEU A 43 -2.49 -9.66 4.87
C LEU A 43 -3.15 -9.06 3.62
N PRO A 44 -2.82 -7.81 3.27
CA PRO A 44 -3.35 -7.18 2.07
C PRO A 44 -3.03 -7.98 0.80
N PRO A 45 -3.90 -7.94 -0.23
CA PRO A 45 -3.61 -8.52 -1.53
C PRO A 45 -2.28 -8.03 -2.09
N THR A 46 -1.62 -8.90 -2.84
CA THR A 46 -0.30 -8.60 -3.41
C THR A 46 -0.35 -7.44 -4.40
N PHE A 47 0.57 -6.50 -4.24
CA PHE A 47 0.90 -5.47 -5.20
C PHE A 47 2.30 -5.76 -5.76
N ALA A 48 2.42 -5.91 -7.07
CA ALA A 48 3.68 -6.32 -7.68
C ALA A 48 4.74 -5.22 -7.63
N ALA A 49 5.98 -5.58 -7.31
CA ALA A 49 7.11 -4.64 -7.27
C ALA A 49 7.31 -3.86 -8.58
N ALA A 50 7.07 -4.52 -9.73
CA ALA A 50 7.14 -3.89 -11.05
C ALA A 50 6.08 -2.78 -11.28
N GLN A 51 5.06 -2.71 -10.42
CA GLN A 51 4.03 -1.67 -10.47
C GLN A 51 4.35 -0.45 -9.61
N LEU A 52 5.47 -0.48 -8.86
CA LEU A 52 5.92 0.70 -8.12
C LEU A 52 6.25 1.83 -9.09
N PRO A 53 5.75 3.04 -8.87
CA PRO A 53 6.19 4.21 -9.62
C PRO A 53 7.69 4.44 -9.42
N GLU A 54 8.40 4.84 -10.47
CA GLU A 54 9.84 5.18 -10.42
C GLU A 54 10.69 4.15 -9.66
N PRO A 55 10.69 2.86 -10.06
CA PRO A 55 11.26 1.75 -9.27
C PRO A 55 12.79 1.88 -9.05
N GLY A 56 13.47 2.69 -9.84
CA GLY A 56 14.91 2.96 -9.71
C GLY A 56 15.27 3.93 -8.59
N THR A 57 14.31 4.69 -8.05
CA THR A 57 14.56 5.69 -7.03
C THR A 57 14.91 5.08 -5.67
N ARG A 58 15.60 5.84 -4.83
CA ARG A 58 15.93 5.43 -3.47
C ARG A 58 14.67 5.13 -2.66
N GLY A 59 13.65 6.00 -2.76
CA GLY A 59 12.39 5.81 -2.03
C GLY A 59 11.67 4.52 -2.41
N ALA A 60 11.60 4.18 -3.71
CA ALA A 60 11.04 2.91 -4.17
C ALA A 60 11.77 1.69 -3.61
N LYS A 61 13.11 1.74 -3.63
CA LYS A 61 13.96 0.66 -3.08
C LYS A 61 13.77 0.48 -1.58
N LEU A 62 13.67 1.57 -0.84
CA LEU A 62 13.40 1.53 0.61
C LEU A 62 12.01 0.95 0.92
N VAL A 63 10.97 1.37 0.19
CA VAL A 63 9.62 0.81 0.32
C VAL A 63 9.63 -0.68 0.00
N LEU A 64 10.30 -1.09 -1.09
CA LEU A 64 10.43 -2.49 -1.47
C LEU A 64 11.21 -3.30 -0.42
N GLY A 65 12.24 -2.74 0.19
CA GLY A 65 13.03 -3.42 1.21
C GLY A 65 12.28 -3.54 2.54
N TYR A 66 11.87 -2.42 3.10
CA TYR A 66 11.31 -2.42 4.46
C TYR A 66 9.86 -2.91 4.55
N CYS A 67 9.00 -2.52 3.61
CA CYS A 67 7.58 -2.81 3.73
C CYS A 67 7.21 -4.28 3.52
N VAL A 68 8.03 -5.04 2.81
CA VAL A 68 7.77 -6.46 2.50
C VAL A 68 8.30 -7.45 3.54
N GLN A 69 8.89 -6.97 4.63
CA GLN A 69 9.40 -7.85 5.67
C GLN A 69 8.29 -8.60 6.43
N CYS A 70 7.08 -8.03 6.48
CA CYS A 70 5.99 -8.54 7.31
C CYS A 70 4.70 -8.80 6.54
N HIS A 71 4.49 -8.12 5.42
CA HIS A 71 3.28 -8.26 4.60
C HIS A 71 3.55 -7.87 3.15
N ASN A 72 2.54 -8.03 2.31
CA ASN A 72 2.62 -7.67 0.90
C ASN A 72 2.94 -6.18 0.71
N LEU A 73 3.61 -5.88 -0.40
CA LEU A 73 3.99 -4.52 -0.77
C LEU A 73 2.77 -3.60 -0.81
N PRO A 74 2.77 -2.47 -0.09
CA PRO A 74 1.68 -1.52 -0.15
C PRO A 74 1.69 -0.75 -1.48
N ASN A 75 0.51 -0.57 -2.06
CA ASN A 75 0.35 0.34 -3.18
C ASN A 75 0.40 1.79 -2.66
N PRO A 76 1.32 2.65 -3.14
CA PRO A 76 1.37 4.06 -2.72
C PRO A 76 0.04 4.80 -2.89
N ALA A 77 -0.75 4.41 -3.89
CA ALA A 77 -2.05 4.98 -4.16
C ALA A 77 -3.20 4.44 -3.29
N MET A 78 -2.93 3.60 -2.29
CA MET A 78 -3.98 3.15 -1.37
C MET A 78 -4.42 4.21 -0.36
N HIS A 79 -3.58 5.24 -0.15
CA HIS A 79 -3.91 6.37 0.70
C HIS A 79 -3.58 7.70 0.02
N HIS A 80 -4.22 8.78 0.46
CA HIS A 80 -3.86 10.14 0.08
C HIS A 80 -2.62 10.63 0.88
N ALA A 81 -1.90 11.61 0.32
CA ALA A 81 -0.61 12.03 0.84
C ALA A 81 -0.57 12.36 2.35
N PRO A 82 -1.53 13.11 2.92
CA PRO A 82 -1.53 13.43 4.36
C PRO A 82 -1.67 12.22 5.31
N LYS A 83 -2.16 11.08 4.82
CA LYS A 83 -2.33 9.88 5.65
C LYS A 83 -1.04 9.07 5.82
N TRP A 84 -0.14 9.14 4.85
CA TRP A 84 1.06 8.29 4.82
C TRP A 84 2.00 8.47 6.01
N PRO A 85 2.30 9.69 6.52
CA PRO A 85 3.20 9.85 7.67
C PRO A 85 2.77 9.00 8.87
N GLY A 86 1.53 9.09 9.28
CA GLY A 86 1.03 8.33 10.43
C GLY A 86 0.92 6.81 10.18
N VAL A 87 0.78 6.37 8.92
CA VAL A 87 0.85 4.93 8.58
C VAL A 87 2.28 4.44 8.73
N VAL A 88 3.26 5.14 8.15
CA VAL A 88 4.67 4.75 8.22
C VAL A 88 5.18 4.78 9.67
N GLU A 89 4.85 5.82 10.44
CA GLU A 89 5.21 5.92 11.86
C GLU A 89 4.77 4.69 12.65
N ARG A 90 3.51 4.27 12.50
CA ARG A 90 3.00 3.07 13.18
C ARG A 90 3.75 1.80 12.76
N MET A 91 4.12 1.68 11.48
CA MET A 91 4.89 0.52 11.00
C MET A 91 6.31 0.54 11.58
N VAL A 92 6.96 1.70 11.61
CA VAL A 92 8.31 1.86 12.19
C VAL A 92 8.29 1.51 13.68
N LEU A 93 7.33 2.02 14.46
CA LEU A 93 7.17 1.66 15.87
C LEU A 93 7.05 0.15 16.10
N ARG A 94 6.30 -0.54 15.23
CA ARG A 94 6.19 -2.00 15.27
C ARG A 94 7.51 -2.70 14.96
N MET A 95 8.22 -2.24 13.92
CA MET A 95 9.54 -2.77 13.54
C MET A 95 10.58 -2.58 14.65
N GLU A 96 10.48 -1.50 15.43
CA GLU A 96 11.31 -1.23 16.60
C GLU A 96 10.87 -2.03 17.85
N GLY A 97 9.87 -2.88 17.74
CA GLY A 97 9.31 -3.62 18.88
C GLY A 97 8.41 -2.81 19.81
N LYS A 98 8.14 -1.55 19.44
CA LYS A 98 7.28 -0.64 20.20
C LYS A 98 5.82 -0.80 19.78
N GLY A 99 4.90 -0.81 20.74
CA GLY A 99 3.46 -0.92 20.45
C GLY A 99 3.01 -2.30 19.99
N ASN A 100 3.85 -3.34 20.09
CA ASN A 100 3.48 -4.71 19.83
C ASN A 100 2.78 -5.29 21.07
N LEU A 101 1.50 -5.60 20.93
CA LEU A 101 0.70 -6.19 22.00
C LEU A 101 0.65 -7.72 21.87
N GLY A 102 1.03 -8.40 22.96
CA GLY A 102 0.98 -9.84 23.05
C GLY A 102 2.19 -10.59 22.47
N VAL A 103 2.33 -11.83 22.91
CA VAL A 103 3.46 -12.71 22.56
C VAL A 103 3.56 -12.92 21.05
N LEU A 104 2.43 -13.18 20.40
CA LEU A 104 2.35 -13.40 18.96
C LEU A 104 2.97 -12.25 18.15
N MET A 105 2.59 -11.01 18.44
CA MET A 105 3.15 -9.85 17.74
C MET A 105 4.64 -9.67 18.02
N SER A 106 5.07 -9.92 19.24
CA SER A 106 6.49 -9.88 19.61
C SER A 106 7.32 -10.90 18.84
N GLU A 107 6.84 -12.13 18.73
CA GLU A 107 7.50 -13.19 17.96
C GLU A 107 7.53 -12.88 16.47
N MET A 108 6.42 -12.41 15.92
CA MET A 108 6.29 -12.04 14.51
C MET A 108 7.24 -10.90 14.11
N MET A 109 7.48 -9.95 15.00
CA MET A 109 8.34 -8.80 14.73
C MET A 109 9.82 -9.07 15.06
N ALA A 110 10.14 -10.22 15.64
CA ALA A 110 11.52 -10.57 15.98
C ALA A 110 12.41 -10.60 14.72
N GLY A 111 13.48 -9.80 14.76
CA GLY A 111 14.46 -9.71 13.68
C GLY A 111 14.02 -8.91 12.45
N VAL A 112 12.85 -8.28 12.49
CA VAL A 112 12.46 -7.28 11.49
C VAL A 112 13.34 -6.04 11.65
N LYS A 113 13.80 -5.47 10.55
CA LYS A 113 14.66 -4.28 10.54
C LYS A 113 13.84 -3.02 10.37
N ALA A 114 14.03 -2.06 11.27
CA ALA A 114 13.42 -0.74 11.14
C ALA A 114 14.31 0.20 10.31
N PRO A 115 13.72 1.07 9.49
CA PRO A 115 14.47 2.11 8.78
C PRO A 115 15.01 3.16 9.75
N SER A 116 16.15 3.77 9.42
CA SER A 116 16.63 4.96 10.11
C SER A 116 15.67 6.14 9.94
N ALA A 117 15.86 7.21 10.71
CA ALA A 117 15.04 8.42 10.59
C ALA A 117 15.13 9.05 9.18
N ASP A 118 16.31 9.01 8.54
CA ASP A 118 16.50 9.51 7.18
C ASP A 118 15.77 8.65 6.14
N GLU A 119 15.88 7.35 6.27
CA GLU A 119 15.18 6.40 5.41
C GLU A 119 13.65 6.50 5.60
N THR A 120 13.20 6.67 6.83
CA THR A 120 11.79 6.90 7.13
C THR A 120 11.25 8.14 6.41
N ARG A 121 12.00 9.25 6.45
CA ARG A 121 11.61 10.48 5.72
C ARG A 121 11.56 10.26 4.20
N GLU A 122 12.53 9.53 3.65
CA GLU A 122 12.56 9.19 2.23
C GLU A 122 11.38 8.29 1.82
N ILE A 123 11.07 7.27 2.64
CA ILE A 123 9.89 6.41 2.45
C ILE A 123 8.60 7.24 2.45
N VAL A 124 8.41 8.10 3.45
CA VAL A 124 7.24 8.98 3.55
C VAL A 124 7.14 9.90 2.32
N GLY A 125 8.24 10.56 1.96
CA GLY A 125 8.29 11.44 0.80
C GLY A 125 7.94 10.72 -0.51
N TYR A 126 8.44 9.52 -0.70
CA TYR A 126 8.12 8.68 -1.86
C TYR A 126 6.63 8.31 -1.88
N LEU A 127 6.09 7.81 -0.77
CA LEU A 127 4.69 7.41 -0.67
C LEU A 127 3.74 8.59 -0.87
N GLN A 128 4.09 9.78 -0.38
CA GLN A 128 3.32 11.01 -0.56
C GLN A 128 3.32 11.48 -2.02
N ARG A 129 4.45 11.41 -2.72
CA ARG A 129 4.53 11.79 -4.15
C ARG A 129 3.64 10.91 -5.03
N HIS A 130 3.54 9.63 -4.71
CA HIS A 130 2.78 8.64 -5.48
C HIS A 130 1.44 8.27 -4.86
N ALA A 131 1.01 9.06 -3.87
CA ALA A 131 -0.24 8.88 -3.18
C ALA A 131 -1.45 9.05 -4.10
N GLN A 132 -2.59 8.57 -3.64
CA GLN A 132 -3.85 8.82 -4.30
C GLN A 132 -4.17 10.32 -4.33
N THR A 133 -4.50 10.84 -5.50
CA THR A 133 -5.05 12.17 -5.65
C THR A 133 -6.54 12.14 -5.34
N PRO A 134 -7.02 12.88 -4.33
CA PRO A 134 -8.45 12.96 -4.04
C PRO A 134 -9.20 13.63 -5.19
N LEU A 135 -10.40 13.13 -5.44
CA LEU A 135 -11.34 13.81 -6.32
C LEU A 135 -11.73 15.16 -5.72
N ASP A 136 -11.78 16.19 -6.54
CA ASP A 136 -12.39 17.48 -6.20
C ASP A 136 -13.90 17.41 -6.48
N PRO A 137 -14.78 17.40 -5.47
CA PRO A 137 -16.22 17.24 -5.67
C PRO A 137 -16.84 18.37 -6.53
N ALA A 138 -16.26 19.58 -6.50
CA ALA A 138 -16.77 20.71 -7.27
C ALA A 138 -16.68 20.48 -8.78
N ARG A 139 -15.76 19.64 -9.23
CA ARG A 139 -15.58 19.28 -10.65
C ARG A 139 -16.53 18.19 -11.15
N TYR A 140 -17.30 17.56 -10.24
CA TYR A 140 -18.13 16.40 -10.53
C TYR A 140 -19.51 16.54 -9.88
N PRO A 141 -20.37 17.51 -10.35
CA PRO A 141 -21.70 17.71 -9.79
C PRO A 141 -22.60 16.48 -9.90
N GLU A 142 -22.28 15.55 -10.81
CA GLU A 142 -22.96 14.26 -10.98
C GLU A 142 -22.73 13.27 -9.84
N LEU A 143 -21.82 13.53 -8.92
CA LEU A 143 -21.63 12.69 -7.72
C LEU A 143 -22.91 12.55 -6.88
N ASN A 144 -23.82 13.50 -6.99
CA ASN A 144 -25.12 13.48 -6.31
C ASN A 144 -26.25 12.82 -7.13
N ARG A 145 -25.95 12.28 -8.34
CA ARG A 145 -26.87 11.53 -9.17
C ARG A 145 -26.64 10.01 -8.99
N ALA A 146 -27.56 9.17 -9.44
CA ALA A 146 -27.54 7.74 -9.19
C ALA A 146 -26.19 7.05 -9.49
N SER A 147 -25.58 7.29 -10.66
CA SER A 147 -24.29 6.69 -11.01
C SER A 147 -23.13 7.22 -10.18
N GLY A 148 -23.11 8.53 -9.91
CA GLY A 148 -22.11 9.14 -9.03
C GLY A 148 -22.28 8.75 -7.57
N GLU A 149 -23.53 8.55 -7.13
CA GLU A 149 -23.84 8.06 -5.79
C GLU A 149 -23.29 6.64 -5.59
N ALA A 150 -23.44 5.74 -6.58
CA ALA A 150 -22.90 4.40 -6.51
C ALA A 150 -21.38 4.42 -6.32
N PHE A 151 -20.67 5.23 -7.11
CA PHE A 151 -19.23 5.43 -6.98
C PHE A 151 -18.87 6.02 -5.62
N ARG A 152 -19.53 7.10 -5.19
CA ARG A 152 -19.26 7.76 -3.91
C ARG A 152 -19.45 6.83 -2.72
N ARG A 153 -20.58 6.12 -2.65
CA ARG A 153 -20.89 5.22 -1.53
C ARG A 153 -19.96 4.02 -1.45
N ALA A 154 -19.59 3.45 -2.59
CA ALA A 154 -18.69 2.31 -2.62
C ALA A 154 -17.24 2.69 -2.32
N CYS A 155 -16.71 3.68 -3.01
CA CYS A 155 -15.28 3.99 -2.95
C CYS A 155 -14.86 4.82 -1.73
N ASN A 156 -15.78 5.51 -1.06
CA ASN A 156 -15.48 6.32 0.12
C ASN A 156 -15.44 5.52 1.44
N GLN A 157 -15.67 4.23 1.40
CA GLN A 157 -15.70 3.41 2.62
C GLN A 157 -14.30 3.19 3.22
N CYS A 158 -13.28 3.08 2.41
CA CYS A 158 -11.93 2.71 2.86
C CYS A 158 -10.89 3.83 2.68
N HIS A 159 -11.08 4.69 1.70
CA HIS A 159 -10.15 5.78 1.38
C HIS A 159 -10.88 6.94 0.71
N VAL A 160 -10.19 8.05 0.47
CA VAL A 160 -10.74 9.20 -0.27
C VAL A 160 -11.12 8.79 -1.70
N LEU A 161 -12.12 9.48 -2.27
CA LEU A 161 -12.54 9.21 -3.64
C LEU A 161 -11.38 9.46 -4.62
N PRO A 162 -11.06 8.49 -5.49
CA PRO A 162 -10.04 8.69 -6.52
C PRO A 162 -10.55 9.65 -7.60
N ASP A 163 -9.65 10.49 -8.13
CA ASP A 163 -9.98 11.31 -9.31
C ASP A 163 -10.15 10.38 -10.53
N PRO A 164 -11.33 10.39 -11.21
CA PRO A 164 -11.56 9.59 -12.42
C PRO A 164 -10.54 9.80 -13.52
N LYS A 165 -9.94 10.99 -13.61
CA LYS A 165 -8.90 11.32 -14.60
C LYS A 165 -7.56 10.62 -14.37
N ARG A 166 -7.40 9.89 -13.27
CA ARG A 166 -6.17 9.14 -13.00
C ARG A 166 -5.95 7.99 -13.99
N HIS A 167 -7.02 7.42 -14.49
CA HIS A 167 -6.99 6.29 -15.42
C HIS A 167 -7.85 6.56 -16.65
N THR A 168 -7.61 5.81 -17.72
CA THR A 168 -8.44 5.79 -18.91
C THR A 168 -9.72 4.98 -18.65
N ALA A 169 -10.72 5.14 -19.54
CA ALA A 169 -11.97 4.37 -19.45
C ALA A 169 -11.74 2.86 -19.53
N THR A 170 -10.72 2.42 -20.27
CA THR A 170 -10.37 1.00 -20.42
C THR A 170 -9.60 0.42 -19.24
N GLU A 171 -8.91 1.25 -18.46
CA GLU A 171 -8.17 0.82 -17.27
C GLU A 171 -9.07 0.66 -16.04
N TRP A 172 -10.12 1.47 -15.92
CA TRP A 172 -10.98 1.52 -14.74
C TRP A 172 -11.63 0.19 -14.37
N PRO A 173 -12.19 -0.62 -15.30
CA PRO A 173 -12.83 -1.89 -14.92
C PRO A 173 -11.91 -2.82 -14.13
N ARG A 174 -10.64 -2.92 -14.51
CA ARG A 174 -9.64 -3.72 -13.79
C ARG A 174 -9.34 -3.16 -12.40
N ILE A 175 -9.32 -1.83 -12.27
CA ILE A 175 -9.11 -1.17 -10.97
C ILE A 175 -10.29 -1.44 -10.04
N VAL A 176 -11.52 -1.33 -10.54
CA VAL A 176 -12.75 -1.59 -9.77
C VAL A 176 -12.81 -3.05 -9.33
N ALA A 177 -12.50 -4.00 -10.22
CA ALA A 177 -12.45 -5.43 -9.88
C ALA A 177 -11.46 -5.71 -8.73
N ARG A 178 -10.24 -5.14 -8.80
CA ARG A 178 -9.26 -5.26 -7.70
C ARG A 178 -9.76 -4.63 -6.40
N MET A 179 -10.49 -3.52 -6.44
CA MET A 179 -11.08 -2.91 -5.22
C MET A 179 -12.19 -3.80 -4.64
N GLN A 180 -12.95 -4.47 -5.47
CA GLN A 180 -13.92 -5.47 -5.02
C GLN A 180 -13.23 -6.63 -4.29
N GLU A 181 -12.17 -7.19 -4.86
CA GLU A 181 -11.36 -8.23 -4.20
C GLU A 181 -10.81 -7.75 -2.84
N ASN A 182 -10.29 -6.52 -2.78
CA ASN A 182 -9.82 -5.91 -1.54
C ASN A 182 -10.92 -5.76 -0.49
N MET A 183 -12.12 -5.38 -0.90
CA MET A 183 -13.28 -5.25 0.00
C MET A 183 -13.72 -6.60 0.53
N GLU A 184 -13.79 -7.62 -0.33
CA GLU A 184 -14.11 -9.00 0.08
C GLU A 184 -13.06 -9.55 1.06
N TRP A 185 -11.78 -9.24 0.82
CA TRP A 185 -10.70 -9.58 1.73
C TRP A 185 -10.87 -8.88 3.10
N MET A 186 -11.14 -7.58 3.11
CA MET A 186 -11.38 -6.81 4.35
C MET A 186 -12.55 -7.38 5.14
N ASN A 187 -13.65 -7.73 4.48
CA ASN A 187 -14.81 -8.33 5.13
C ASN A 187 -14.47 -9.68 5.77
N ARG A 188 -13.62 -10.49 5.14
CA ARG A 188 -13.14 -11.74 5.73
C ARG A 188 -12.27 -11.51 6.97
N VAL A 189 -11.39 -10.51 6.94
CA VAL A 189 -10.47 -10.18 8.07
C VAL A 189 -11.24 -9.66 9.26
N VAL A 190 -12.18 -8.77 9.04
CA VAL A 190 -13.01 -8.18 10.11
C VAL A 190 -14.07 -9.17 10.61
N GLY A 191 -14.28 -10.26 9.89
CA GLY A 191 -15.33 -11.25 10.22
C GLY A 191 -16.74 -10.68 10.07
N SER A 192 -16.89 -9.59 9.30
CA SER A 192 -18.19 -8.99 9.06
C SER A 192 -19.04 -9.92 8.21
N LYS A 193 -20.24 -10.20 8.68
CA LYS A 193 -21.27 -10.81 7.86
C LYS A 193 -21.99 -9.68 7.12
N PRO A 194 -22.40 -9.89 5.84
CA PRO A 194 -23.25 -8.92 5.15
C PRO A 194 -24.45 -8.57 6.03
N VAL A 195 -24.64 -7.28 6.28
CA VAL A 195 -25.80 -6.80 7.03
C VAL A 195 -26.93 -6.53 6.04
N PRO A 196 -28.17 -6.96 6.32
CA PRO A 196 -29.31 -6.59 5.48
C PRO A 196 -29.37 -5.07 5.28
N GLY A 197 -29.35 -4.61 4.03
CA GLY A 197 -29.34 -3.19 3.69
C GLY A 197 -27.95 -2.58 3.44
N GLU A 198 -26.87 -3.35 3.58
CA GLU A 198 -25.55 -2.90 3.09
C GLU A 198 -25.62 -2.58 1.58
N PRO A 199 -24.99 -1.47 1.15
CA PRO A 199 -24.96 -1.12 -0.26
C PRO A 199 -24.28 -2.23 -1.07
N THR A 200 -25.00 -2.90 -1.92
CA THR A 200 -24.43 -3.81 -2.91
C THR A 200 -23.52 -3.00 -3.84
N LEU A 201 -22.33 -3.52 -4.13
CA LEU A 201 -21.41 -2.87 -5.04
C LEU A 201 -22.02 -2.89 -6.46
N ARG A 202 -22.52 -1.75 -6.92
CA ARG A 202 -23.11 -1.61 -8.26
C ARG A 202 -22.00 -1.34 -9.28
N VAL A 203 -21.25 -2.39 -9.63
CA VAL A 203 -20.02 -2.33 -10.44
C VAL A 203 -20.24 -1.65 -11.77
N GLU A 204 -21.35 -1.95 -12.46
CA GLU A 204 -21.68 -1.38 -13.77
C GLU A 204 -21.89 0.14 -13.68
N GLU A 205 -22.61 0.61 -12.67
CA GLU A 205 -22.85 2.05 -12.47
C GLU A 205 -21.54 2.79 -12.09
N ILE A 206 -20.70 2.16 -11.25
CA ILE A 206 -19.41 2.69 -10.89
C ILE A 206 -18.52 2.82 -12.13
N ASN A 207 -18.42 1.77 -12.93
CA ASN A 207 -17.64 1.77 -14.16
C ASN A 207 -18.18 2.80 -15.17
N ALA A 208 -19.50 2.94 -15.30
CA ALA A 208 -20.12 3.93 -16.19
C ALA A 208 -19.78 5.38 -15.76
N PHE A 209 -19.80 5.68 -14.45
CA PHE A 209 -19.39 6.98 -13.94
C PHE A 209 -17.91 7.23 -14.21
N LEU A 210 -17.05 6.28 -13.85
CA LEU A 210 -15.60 6.40 -14.02
C LEU A 210 -15.21 6.55 -15.50
N ALA A 211 -15.79 5.76 -16.40
CA ALA A 211 -15.52 5.83 -17.83
C ALA A 211 -15.90 7.19 -18.44
N ARG A 212 -17.03 7.76 -18.01
CA ARG A 212 -17.50 9.08 -18.48
C ARG A 212 -16.54 10.21 -18.14
N HIS A 213 -15.91 10.12 -16.97
CA HIS A 213 -15.04 11.16 -16.43
C HIS A 213 -13.55 10.81 -16.52
N ALA A 214 -13.22 9.68 -17.11
CA ALA A 214 -11.86 9.18 -17.26
C ALA A 214 -10.94 10.14 -18.03
N ARG A 215 -9.66 9.96 -17.87
CA ARG A 215 -8.66 10.62 -18.72
C ARG A 215 -8.82 10.14 -20.16
N LYS A 216 -8.78 11.05 -21.10
CA LYS A 216 -8.69 10.70 -22.53
C LYS A 216 -7.39 9.94 -22.81
N PRO A 217 -7.39 9.00 -23.74
CA PRO A 217 -6.19 8.29 -24.17
C PRO A 217 -5.06 9.21 -24.56
#